data_f9623e2c9502261c06d75cffb7e86415
#
_entry.id   f9623e2c9502261c06d75cffb7e86415
#
_cell.length_a   1.000
_cell.length_b   1.000
_cell.length_c   1.000
_cell.angle_alpha   90.00
_cell.angle_beta   90.00
_cell.angle_gamma   90.00
#
_symmetry.space_group_name_H-M   'P 1'
#
loop_
_entity.id
_entity.type
_entity.pdbx_description
1 polymer ?
#
loop_
_entity_poly.entity_id
_entity_poly.type
_entity_poly.pdbx_seq_one_letter_code
_entity_poly.pdbx_strand_id
1 'polypeptide(L)'
;MKKFLSLVLSVLMLMSAFSVAAWALDEELVITVVNDLHYNLTYTKKATKANSINADFAHIGNASRLPHEAIAIIKGFLSEAAENESQAVIIPGDITDGGKKNEVKGIVELFSKFEAETGKQIYAVPGNHDYYNLKVTPEKFKNDYFEFGYDEAIEIDDDTASYVVDLSDEYRLIAIDSCVPGEGRHGIDSSRLEWIKAQGEKAKADGKKLIGMHHQNLLEHMIFSGVIQPGGVVTAKDKSAAEVYAKAGIKYVFTGHTHDHDIASYTAADGTVIYDAVTGSLNGCYAPYRVVTFGDSVKFETRGVQKIDTSLLPEGISANAVALAESNFPEYTKIATDLSYRLVFNQYTTAKGLKGVLKLEDEEMNAIIDKVGNRLNEALNMPLYKENETEEGKSIEAIVEKYQTFLPETEYKDMIDLAVTIYQAHNIGDESFPAYSDEVIILTRGLAAVLSYALAEVSAEEYATVLNFIVDLLGVDIPVNFTSYTGSAVKRFEGAEILVTTVALPLVADFTTDPAPGDCNVTLPGYAELVEEEPSFFEKIIAFFRMLLDTVRTMFAFVPSWNK
;
A
#
# COMPACT_ATOMS: atom_id res chain seq x y z
N MET A 1 -0.73 19.53 -71.36
CA MET A 1 -0.29 20.31 -70.18
C MET A 1 -1.37 20.47 -69.11
N LYS A 2 -2.56 21.08 -69.35
CA LYS A 2 -3.57 21.28 -68.32
C LYS A 2 -4.09 20.00 -67.64
N LYS A 3 -4.28 18.89 -68.40
CA LYS A 3 -4.73 17.60 -67.84
C LYS A 3 -3.63 16.90 -67.00
N PHE A 4 -2.37 17.08 -67.36
CA PHE A 4 -1.23 16.55 -66.62
C PHE A 4 -1.04 17.33 -65.28
N LEU A 5 -1.18 18.64 -65.34
CA LEU A 5 -1.09 19.50 -64.12
C LEU A 5 -2.24 19.20 -63.13
N SER A 6 -3.45 18.95 -63.64
CA SER A 6 -4.60 18.53 -62.84
C SER A 6 -4.38 17.18 -62.17
N LEU A 7 -3.79 16.21 -62.86
CA LEU A 7 -3.47 14.89 -62.31
C LEU A 7 -2.39 14.99 -61.22
N VAL A 8 -1.35 15.77 -61.46
CA VAL A 8 -0.28 16.00 -60.50
C VAL A 8 -0.81 16.72 -59.23
N LEU A 9 -1.69 17.73 -59.39
CA LEU A 9 -2.34 18.39 -58.26
C LEU A 9 -3.29 17.45 -57.47
N SER A 10 -4.03 16.58 -58.17
CA SER A 10 -4.89 15.59 -57.52
C SER A 10 -4.08 14.53 -56.74
N VAL A 11 -2.94 14.09 -57.29
CA VAL A 11 -2.02 13.16 -56.59
C VAL A 11 -1.36 13.85 -55.41
N LEU A 12 -0.96 15.12 -55.53
CA LEU A 12 -0.41 15.89 -54.40
C LEU A 12 -1.45 16.16 -53.30
N MET A 13 -2.73 16.43 -53.66
CA MET A 13 -3.82 16.54 -52.68
C MET A 13 -4.15 15.20 -52.02
N LEU A 14 -4.13 14.09 -52.77
CA LEU A 14 -4.27 12.76 -52.21
C LEU A 14 -3.09 12.41 -51.29
N MET A 15 -1.86 12.69 -51.69
CA MET A 15 -0.68 12.47 -50.85
C MET A 15 -0.68 13.37 -49.59
N SER A 16 -1.15 14.63 -49.67
CA SER A 16 -1.32 15.49 -48.50
C SER A 16 -2.48 15.04 -47.59
N ALA A 17 -3.57 14.51 -48.16
CA ALA A 17 -4.64 13.89 -47.38
C ALA A 17 -4.20 12.59 -46.67
N PHE A 18 -3.37 11.78 -47.35
CA PHE A 18 -2.77 10.58 -46.76
C PHE A 18 -1.66 10.91 -45.75
N SER A 19 -0.92 12.00 -45.91
CA SER A 19 0.10 12.41 -44.96
C SER A 19 -0.48 13.06 -43.67
N VAL A 20 -1.68 13.63 -43.73
CA VAL A 20 -2.38 14.14 -42.56
C VAL A 20 -3.10 13.00 -41.80
N ALA A 21 -3.50 11.91 -42.49
CA ALA A 21 -4.11 10.75 -41.84
C ALA A 21 -3.11 9.73 -41.24
N ALA A 22 -1.80 9.92 -41.47
CA ALA A 22 -0.76 8.95 -41.08
C ALA A 22 0.11 9.38 -39.88
N TRP A 23 -0.20 10.48 -39.22
CA TRP A 23 0.58 10.98 -38.05
C TRP A 23 -0.32 11.59 -36.96
N ALA A 24 -1.47 11.01 -36.68
CA ALA A 24 -1.94 11.01 -35.31
C ALA A 24 -1.16 9.88 -34.63
N LEU A 25 0.05 10.13 -34.19
CA LEU A 25 0.58 9.39 -33.06
C LEU A 25 -0.44 9.65 -31.95
N ASP A 26 -1.08 8.61 -31.43
CA ASP A 26 -1.86 8.70 -30.19
C ASP A 26 -0.95 9.39 -29.18
N GLU A 27 -1.32 10.62 -28.75
CA GLU A 27 -0.52 11.32 -27.75
C GLU A 27 -0.63 10.52 -26.46
N GLU A 28 0.50 9.96 -26.01
CA GLU A 28 0.56 9.25 -24.73
C GLU A 28 0.08 10.18 -23.62
N LEU A 29 -0.86 9.73 -22.81
CA LEU A 29 -1.25 10.45 -21.60
C LEU A 29 -0.24 10.13 -20.49
N VAL A 30 0.43 11.12 -19.97
CA VAL A 30 1.33 10.99 -18.82
C VAL A 30 0.75 11.70 -17.62
N ILE A 31 0.56 11.00 -16.52
CA ILE A 31 0.07 11.57 -15.26
C ILE A 31 1.07 11.31 -14.13
N THR A 32 1.10 12.22 -13.16
CA THR A 32 1.76 11.98 -11.87
C THR A 32 0.72 11.58 -10.85
N VAL A 33 1.00 10.51 -10.10
CA VAL A 33 0.15 10.02 -8.99
C VAL A 33 0.90 10.20 -7.69
N VAL A 34 0.27 10.87 -6.73
CA VAL A 34 0.81 11.08 -5.39
C VAL A 34 -0.27 10.97 -4.34
N ASN A 35 0.01 10.30 -3.24
CA ASN A 35 -0.96 9.99 -2.21
C ASN A 35 -0.53 10.44 -0.83
N ASP A 36 -1.52 10.54 0.06
CA ASP A 36 -1.30 10.62 1.51
C ASP A 36 -0.28 11.71 1.87
N LEU A 37 -0.59 12.94 1.39
CA LEU A 37 0.26 14.11 1.60
C LEU A 37 0.27 14.55 3.07
N HIS A 38 -0.83 14.31 3.78
CA HIS A 38 -1.02 14.67 5.20
C HIS A 38 -0.48 16.06 5.52
N TYR A 39 -0.81 17.05 4.69
CA TYR A 39 -0.40 18.43 4.92
C TYR A 39 -0.88 18.90 6.28
N ASN A 40 0.03 19.34 7.13
CA ASN A 40 -0.31 19.80 8.47
C ASN A 40 0.51 21.02 8.89
N LEU A 41 -0.04 21.79 9.82
CA LEU A 41 0.60 22.95 10.42
C LEU A 41 0.91 22.76 11.91
N THR A 42 0.62 21.58 12.46
CA THR A 42 0.78 21.29 13.89
C THR A 42 2.26 21.16 14.25
N TYR A 43 3.03 20.53 13.38
CA TYR A 43 4.43 20.15 13.63
C TYR A 43 5.45 21.14 13.06
N THR A 44 5.01 22.27 12.50
CA THR A 44 5.87 23.20 11.75
C THR A 44 6.71 24.16 12.59
N LYS A 45 6.38 24.33 13.88
CA LYS A 45 7.03 25.36 14.69
C LYS A 45 8.24 24.86 15.45
N LYS A 46 8.13 23.70 16.09
CA LYS A 46 9.18 23.14 16.91
C LYS A 46 9.05 21.63 17.01
N ALA A 47 10.12 20.92 16.64
CA ALA A 47 10.26 19.51 16.92
C ALA A 47 10.64 19.29 18.38
N THR A 48 9.99 18.33 19.03
CA THR A 48 10.27 17.96 20.43
C THR A 48 10.79 16.54 20.48
N LYS A 49 11.59 16.22 21.51
CA LYS A 49 12.10 14.88 21.67
C LYS A 49 10.96 13.88 21.87
N ALA A 50 10.82 12.94 20.94
CA ALA A 50 9.81 11.89 20.93
C ALA A 50 10.39 10.50 21.22
N ASN A 51 11.70 10.29 21.00
CA ASN A 51 12.37 9.04 21.29
C ASN A 51 13.78 9.26 21.89
N SER A 52 14.38 8.19 22.40
CA SER A 52 15.76 8.17 22.91
C SER A 52 16.64 7.14 22.19
N ILE A 53 16.14 6.50 21.14
CA ILE A 53 16.82 5.44 20.39
C ILE A 53 17.92 6.06 19.53
N ASN A 54 17.60 7.16 18.83
CA ASN A 54 18.53 7.85 17.96
C ASN A 54 18.58 9.34 18.33
N ALA A 55 19.74 9.83 18.72
CA ALA A 55 19.91 11.21 19.18
C ALA A 55 19.73 12.24 18.06
N ASP A 56 20.15 11.91 16.83
CA ASP A 56 20.01 12.78 15.68
C ASP A 56 18.57 12.84 15.16
N PHE A 57 17.83 11.75 15.30
CA PHE A 57 16.42 11.63 14.93
C PHE A 57 15.51 11.60 16.16
N ALA A 58 15.90 12.27 17.26
CA ALA A 58 15.13 12.26 18.51
C ALA A 58 13.71 12.84 18.37
N HIS A 59 13.42 13.63 17.33
CA HIS A 59 12.11 14.21 17.05
C HIS A 59 11.13 13.21 16.40
N ILE A 60 11.63 12.11 15.81
CA ILE A 60 10.79 11.11 15.18
C ILE A 60 9.95 10.38 16.23
N GLY A 61 8.65 10.33 16.01
CA GLY A 61 7.67 9.61 16.82
C GLY A 61 7.12 8.39 16.09
N ASN A 62 6.11 7.77 16.70
CA ASN A 62 5.43 6.57 16.18
C ASN A 62 4.26 6.92 15.24
N ALA A 63 4.49 7.76 14.25
CA ALA A 63 3.44 8.25 13.35
C ALA A 63 3.30 7.43 12.04
N SER A 64 4.20 6.48 11.79
CA SER A 64 4.34 5.75 10.51
C SER A 64 4.60 6.67 9.31
N ARG A 65 4.92 7.93 9.55
CA ARG A 65 5.18 8.97 8.55
C ARG A 65 6.00 10.11 9.16
N LEU A 66 6.36 11.09 8.35
CA LEU A 66 7.25 12.21 8.69
C LEU A 66 6.48 13.55 8.82
N PRO A 67 5.71 13.76 9.90
CA PRO A 67 4.83 14.93 10.01
C PRO A 67 5.57 16.27 10.18
N HIS A 68 6.81 16.26 10.66
CA HIS A 68 7.62 17.48 10.81
C HIS A 68 8.17 17.96 9.48
N GLU A 69 8.38 17.06 8.54
CA GLU A 69 8.96 17.23 7.22
C GLU A 69 7.90 17.49 6.14
N ALA A 70 6.62 17.22 6.42
CA ALA A 70 5.52 17.16 5.45
C ALA A 70 5.48 18.37 4.49
N ILE A 71 5.60 19.59 4.99
CA ILE A 71 5.57 20.80 4.13
C ILE A 71 6.79 20.88 3.21
N ALA A 72 7.98 20.54 3.73
CA ALA A 72 9.19 20.54 2.94
C ALA A 72 9.14 19.48 1.83
N ILE A 73 8.61 18.29 2.16
CA ILE A 73 8.41 17.17 1.22
C ILE A 73 7.41 17.55 0.13
N ILE A 74 6.23 18.05 0.49
CA ILE A 74 5.19 18.45 -0.48
C ILE A 74 5.72 19.52 -1.44
N LYS A 75 6.47 20.51 -0.95
CA LYS A 75 7.07 21.52 -1.83
C LYS A 75 8.19 20.96 -2.72
N GLY A 76 8.99 20.02 -2.20
CA GLY A 76 9.97 19.29 -2.99
C GLY A 76 9.29 18.50 -4.11
N PHE A 77 8.26 17.75 -3.79
CA PHE A 77 7.44 17.03 -4.76
C PHE A 77 6.86 17.97 -5.84
N LEU A 78 6.20 19.07 -5.45
CA LEU A 78 5.62 20.01 -6.41
C LEU A 78 6.68 20.61 -7.33
N SER A 79 7.91 20.86 -6.83
CA SER A 79 9.02 21.32 -7.67
C SER A 79 9.43 20.25 -8.70
N GLU A 80 9.54 18.99 -8.30
CA GLU A 80 9.88 17.87 -9.21
C GLU A 80 8.73 17.57 -10.20
N ALA A 81 7.49 17.63 -9.74
CA ALA A 81 6.31 17.46 -10.58
C ALA A 81 6.15 18.59 -11.61
N ALA A 82 6.62 19.81 -11.30
CA ALA A 82 6.64 20.90 -12.26
C ALA A 82 7.57 20.63 -13.45
N GLU A 83 8.68 19.93 -13.21
CA GLU A 83 9.73 19.69 -14.19
C GLU A 83 9.57 18.37 -14.96
N ASN A 84 8.73 17.43 -14.47
CA ASN A 84 8.55 16.16 -15.12
C ASN A 84 7.63 16.24 -16.36
N GLU A 85 7.49 15.14 -17.10
CA GLU A 85 6.77 15.04 -18.37
C GLU A 85 5.24 14.95 -18.24
N SER A 86 4.69 14.85 -17.04
CA SER A 86 3.24 14.66 -16.84
C SER A 86 2.43 15.89 -17.26
N GLN A 87 1.22 15.65 -17.76
CA GLN A 87 0.24 16.68 -18.09
C GLN A 87 -0.64 17.06 -16.90
N ALA A 88 -0.82 16.13 -15.95
CA ALA A 88 -1.64 16.33 -14.77
C ALA A 88 -1.08 15.61 -13.55
N VAL A 89 -1.55 16.01 -12.37
CA VAL A 89 -1.30 15.34 -11.10
C VAL A 89 -2.63 14.84 -10.55
N ILE A 90 -2.72 13.56 -10.16
CA ILE A 90 -3.88 13.02 -9.46
C ILE A 90 -3.53 12.68 -8.02
N ILE A 91 -4.46 12.98 -7.11
CA ILE A 91 -4.27 12.83 -5.66
C ILE A 91 -5.43 12.03 -5.07
N PRO A 92 -5.27 10.71 -4.89
CA PRO A 92 -6.28 9.82 -4.33
C PRO A 92 -6.57 10.00 -2.83
N GLY A 93 -6.49 11.20 -2.30
CA GLY A 93 -6.94 11.51 -0.94
C GLY A 93 -5.84 11.73 0.10
N ASP A 94 -6.27 11.92 1.36
CA ASP A 94 -5.46 12.30 2.52
C ASP A 94 -4.51 13.47 2.22
N ILE A 95 -5.11 14.51 1.63
CA ILE A 95 -4.43 15.75 1.25
C ILE A 95 -3.97 16.50 2.51
N THR A 96 -4.85 16.55 3.52
CA THR A 96 -4.57 17.17 4.82
C THR A 96 -4.50 16.11 5.93
N ASP A 97 -3.81 16.44 7.03
CA ASP A 97 -3.70 15.54 8.18
C ASP A 97 -4.94 15.51 9.09
N GLY A 98 -5.86 16.46 8.93
CA GLY A 98 -7.02 16.50 9.81
C GLY A 98 -8.17 17.39 9.34
N GLY A 99 -8.21 17.78 8.08
CA GLY A 99 -9.29 18.60 7.51
C GLY A 99 -9.47 19.97 8.17
N LYS A 100 -8.43 20.51 8.82
CA LYS A 100 -8.52 21.79 9.51
C LYS A 100 -8.51 22.93 8.50
N LYS A 101 -9.29 23.96 8.78
CA LYS A 101 -9.44 25.13 7.87
C LYS A 101 -8.12 25.75 7.42
N ASN A 102 -7.13 25.82 8.31
CA ASN A 102 -5.81 26.37 8.00
C ASN A 102 -4.95 25.40 7.20
N GLU A 103 -5.13 24.08 7.37
CA GLU A 103 -4.47 23.04 6.56
C GLU A 103 -5.02 23.09 5.14
N VAL A 104 -6.34 23.05 4.97
CA VAL A 104 -7.01 23.18 3.67
C VAL A 104 -6.57 24.45 2.95
N LYS A 105 -6.64 25.62 3.63
CA LYS A 105 -6.19 26.87 3.03
C LYS A 105 -4.73 26.84 2.55
N GLY A 106 -3.83 26.28 3.36
CA GLY A 106 -2.40 26.26 3.04
C GLY A 106 -2.09 25.36 1.84
N ILE A 107 -2.72 24.19 1.76
CA ILE A 107 -2.49 23.26 0.63
C ILE A 107 -3.13 23.79 -0.66
N VAL A 108 -4.34 24.36 -0.59
CA VAL A 108 -5.01 24.99 -1.72
C VAL A 108 -4.15 26.12 -2.30
N GLU A 109 -3.55 26.98 -1.46
CA GLU A 109 -2.62 28.03 -1.92
C GLU A 109 -1.39 27.45 -2.65
N LEU A 110 -0.88 26.28 -2.21
CA LEU A 110 0.26 25.61 -2.87
C LEU A 110 -0.17 25.02 -4.23
N PHE A 111 -1.33 24.40 -4.30
CA PHE A 111 -1.86 23.80 -5.53
C PHE A 111 -2.22 24.85 -6.57
N SER A 112 -2.97 25.91 -6.21
CA SER A 112 -3.30 27.00 -7.14
C SER A 112 -2.04 27.68 -7.67
N LYS A 113 -1.00 27.82 -6.83
CA LYS A 113 0.30 28.35 -7.29
C LYS A 113 0.97 27.41 -8.29
N PHE A 114 0.97 26.09 -8.02
CA PHE A 114 1.56 25.09 -8.91
C PHE A 114 0.87 25.10 -10.28
N GLU A 115 -0.46 25.08 -10.33
CA GLU A 115 -1.20 25.14 -11.60
C GLU A 115 -0.94 26.43 -12.37
N ALA A 116 -0.95 27.58 -11.68
CA ALA A 116 -0.67 28.87 -12.29
C ALA A 116 0.75 28.98 -12.87
N GLU A 117 1.73 28.33 -12.25
CA GLU A 117 3.14 28.39 -12.68
C GLU A 117 3.46 27.36 -13.78
N THR A 118 2.78 26.21 -13.79
CA THR A 118 3.10 25.09 -14.69
C THR A 118 2.08 24.88 -15.80
N GLY A 119 0.83 25.28 -15.60
CA GLY A 119 -0.30 24.95 -16.47
C GLY A 119 -0.75 23.48 -16.34
N LYS A 120 -0.15 22.68 -15.44
CA LYS A 120 -0.56 21.30 -15.17
C LYS A 120 -1.72 21.31 -14.19
N GLN A 121 -2.78 20.52 -14.48
CA GLN A 121 -3.95 20.42 -13.62
C GLN A 121 -3.71 19.46 -12.45
N ILE A 122 -4.35 19.72 -11.32
CA ILE A 122 -4.42 18.82 -10.17
C ILE A 122 -5.84 18.30 -10.04
N TYR A 123 -6.00 16.98 -9.91
CA TYR A 123 -7.29 16.33 -9.67
C TYR A 123 -7.24 15.63 -8.32
N ALA A 124 -8.17 15.95 -7.42
CA ALA A 124 -8.13 15.48 -6.05
C ALA A 124 -9.48 14.96 -5.56
N VAL A 125 -9.45 13.90 -4.75
CA VAL A 125 -10.60 13.39 -3.99
C VAL A 125 -10.27 13.40 -2.50
N PRO A 126 -11.29 13.39 -1.60
CA PRO A 126 -11.01 13.32 -0.17
C PRO A 126 -10.50 11.94 0.25
N GLY A 127 -9.60 11.94 1.25
CA GLY A 127 -9.30 10.79 2.07
C GLY A 127 -10.00 10.88 3.44
N ASN A 128 -9.81 9.85 4.28
CA ASN A 128 -10.44 9.84 5.60
C ASN A 128 -9.89 10.93 6.53
N HIS A 129 -8.62 11.32 6.40
CA HIS A 129 -8.03 12.41 7.17
C HIS A 129 -8.63 13.77 6.81
N ASP A 130 -9.01 14.00 5.56
CA ASP A 130 -9.69 15.22 5.14
C ASP A 130 -11.06 15.36 5.82
N TYR A 131 -11.69 14.24 6.16
CA TYR A 131 -12.97 14.18 6.87
C TYR A 131 -12.87 14.01 8.39
N TYR A 132 -11.70 13.93 9.01
CA TYR A 132 -11.58 13.86 10.48
C TYR A 132 -12.17 15.08 11.18
N ASN A 133 -12.12 16.24 10.55
CA ASN A 133 -12.91 17.38 10.99
C ASN A 133 -14.37 17.18 10.55
N LEU A 134 -15.24 16.81 11.47
CA LEU A 134 -16.68 16.57 11.23
C LEU A 134 -17.44 17.75 10.62
N LYS A 135 -16.81 18.91 10.45
CA LYS A 135 -17.37 20.05 9.72
C LYS A 135 -17.09 20.01 8.22
N VAL A 136 -16.20 19.13 7.78
CA VAL A 136 -15.94 18.89 6.36
C VAL A 136 -16.96 17.87 5.87
N THR A 137 -17.88 18.32 5.07
CA THR A 137 -18.87 17.50 4.35
C THR A 137 -18.42 17.34 2.89
N PRO A 138 -18.97 16.40 2.12
CA PRO A 138 -18.69 16.30 0.68
C PRO A 138 -18.90 17.63 -0.06
N GLU A 139 -20.00 18.36 0.22
CA GLU A 139 -20.24 19.68 -0.38
C GLU A 139 -19.18 20.70 0.01
N LYS A 140 -18.73 20.70 1.27
CA LYS A 140 -17.67 21.60 1.71
C LYS A 140 -16.34 21.25 1.04
N PHE A 141 -16.01 19.96 0.90
CA PHE A 141 -14.82 19.54 0.18
C PHE A 141 -14.85 20.01 -1.27
N LYS A 142 -15.96 19.76 -2.00
CA LYS A 142 -16.17 20.26 -3.37
C LYS A 142 -15.94 21.77 -3.48
N ASN A 143 -16.41 22.54 -2.50
CA ASN A 143 -16.24 24.00 -2.51
C ASN A 143 -14.80 24.45 -2.18
N ASP A 144 -14.16 23.78 -1.21
CA ASP A 144 -12.78 24.12 -0.78
C ASP A 144 -11.74 23.76 -1.87
N TYR A 145 -11.96 22.68 -2.62
CA TYR A 145 -11.08 22.15 -3.67
C TYR A 145 -11.66 22.34 -5.08
N PHE A 146 -12.48 23.35 -5.28
CA PHE A 146 -13.24 23.56 -6.53
C PHE A 146 -12.35 23.63 -7.77
N GLU A 147 -11.20 24.30 -7.70
CA GLU A 147 -10.23 24.42 -8.80
C GLU A 147 -9.52 23.10 -9.16
N PHE A 148 -9.60 22.07 -8.30
CA PHE A 148 -8.85 20.83 -8.47
C PHE A 148 -9.73 19.68 -8.95
N GLY A 149 -10.35 19.90 -10.10
CA GLY A 149 -11.14 18.95 -10.89
C GLY A 149 -12.64 19.21 -10.92
N TYR A 150 -13.24 19.95 -9.97
CA TYR A 150 -14.69 20.18 -9.96
C TYR A 150 -15.13 21.26 -10.95
N ASP A 151 -14.29 22.26 -11.24
CA ASP A 151 -14.56 23.31 -12.22
C ASP A 151 -14.52 22.83 -13.67
N GLU A 152 -13.78 21.75 -13.94
CA GLU A 152 -13.70 21.11 -15.27
C GLU A 152 -14.58 19.85 -15.38
N ALA A 153 -15.28 19.47 -14.28
CA ALA A 153 -16.04 18.23 -14.23
C ALA A 153 -17.19 18.21 -15.24
N ILE A 154 -17.27 17.13 -16.01
CA ILE A 154 -18.42 16.84 -16.90
C ILE A 154 -19.61 16.35 -16.11
N GLU A 155 -19.37 15.72 -14.97
CA GLU A 155 -20.37 15.23 -14.04
C GLU A 155 -19.86 15.31 -12.62
N ILE A 156 -20.69 15.75 -11.68
CA ILE A 156 -20.42 15.76 -10.24
C ILE A 156 -21.56 15.01 -9.56
N ASP A 157 -21.23 14.11 -8.65
CA ASP A 157 -22.23 13.43 -7.83
C ASP A 157 -22.82 14.38 -6.80
N ASP A 158 -24.17 14.41 -6.71
CA ASP A 158 -24.87 15.32 -5.80
C ASP A 158 -24.60 14.98 -4.32
N ASP A 159 -24.50 13.69 -3.99
CA ASP A 159 -24.46 13.18 -2.62
C ASP A 159 -23.03 13.05 -2.05
N THR A 160 -22.03 12.95 -2.93
CA THR A 160 -20.63 12.71 -2.55
C THR A 160 -19.70 13.77 -3.16
N ALA A 161 -18.41 13.67 -2.89
CA ALA A 161 -17.39 14.47 -3.56
C ALA A 161 -16.82 13.78 -4.81
N SER A 162 -17.59 12.86 -5.42
CA SER A 162 -17.18 12.18 -6.66
C SER A 162 -17.44 13.06 -7.87
N TYR A 163 -16.59 12.93 -8.89
CA TYR A 163 -16.74 13.66 -10.16
C TYR A 163 -16.09 12.91 -11.33
N VAL A 164 -16.34 13.38 -12.53
CA VAL A 164 -15.78 12.83 -13.78
C VAL A 164 -15.21 13.97 -14.61
N VAL A 165 -14.02 13.77 -15.15
CA VAL A 165 -13.32 14.76 -16.00
C VAL A 165 -12.58 14.07 -17.14
N ASP A 166 -12.47 14.71 -18.30
CA ASP A 166 -11.66 14.23 -19.41
C ASP A 166 -10.21 14.68 -19.24
N LEU A 167 -9.27 13.73 -19.14
CA LEU A 167 -7.83 14.01 -19.10
C LEU A 167 -7.24 14.25 -20.49
N SER A 168 -7.87 13.65 -21.51
CA SER A 168 -7.52 13.81 -22.92
C SER A 168 -8.70 13.42 -23.81
N ASP A 169 -8.49 13.46 -25.13
CA ASP A 169 -9.51 13.00 -26.09
C ASP A 169 -9.82 11.50 -25.94
N GLU A 170 -8.90 10.69 -25.39
CA GLU A 170 -9.10 9.25 -25.22
C GLU A 170 -9.42 8.84 -23.78
N TYR A 171 -8.86 9.53 -22.79
CA TYR A 171 -8.90 9.11 -21.39
C TYR A 171 -9.80 9.99 -20.54
N ARG A 172 -10.59 9.34 -19.70
CA ARG A 172 -11.51 9.96 -18.74
C ARG A 172 -11.20 9.46 -17.34
N LEU A 173 -11.04 10.39 -16.40
CA LEU A 173 -10.88 10.09 -14.97
C LEU A 173 -12.26 10.04 -14.32
N ILE A 174 -12.54 8.95 -13.61
CA ILE A 174 -13.62 8.85 -12.64
C ILE A 174 -13.01 8.95 -11.24
N ALA A 175 -13.22 10.08 -10.59
CA ALA A 175 -12.73 10.42 -9.28
C ALA A 175 -13.80 10.15 -8.24
N ILE A 176 -13.58 9.16 -7.37
CA ILE A 176 -14.61 8.60 -6.49
C ILE A 176 -14.32 8.97 -5.05
N ASP A 177 -15.26 9.64 -4.38
CA ASP A 177 -15.21 9.79 -2.94
C ASP A 177 -15.56 8.45 -2.28
N SER A 178 -14.55 7.73 -1.85
CA SER A 178 -14.68 6.42 -1.21
C SER A 178 -14.81 6.49 0.32
N CYS A 179 -14.92 7.69 0.91
CA CYS A 179 -14.87 7.85 2.35
C CYS A 179 -16.27 7.99 2.98
N VAL A 180 -16.36 7.60 4.27
CA VAL A 180 -17.45 7.96 5.16
C VAL A 180 -16.96 9.05 6.10
N PRO A 181 -17.51 10.28 6.05
CA PRO A 181 -17.07 11.38 6.88
C PRO A 181 -17.00 11.03 8.38
N GLY A 182 -15.83 11.22 8.98
CA GLY A 182 -15.59 10.98 10.41
C GLY A 182 -15.40 9.52 10.82
N GLU A 183 -15.47 8.56 9.90
CA GLU A 183 -15.45 7.13 10.26
C GLU A 183 -14.15 6.39 9.88
N GLY A 184 -13.31 6.95 9.04
CA GLY A 184 -12.04 6.34 8.64
C GLY A 184 -12.18 5.02 7.88
N ARG A 185 -13.31 4.81 7.19
CA ARG A 185 -13.61 3.61 6.41
C ARG A 185 -14.19 3.98 5.04
N HIS A 186 -14.18 3.02 4.11
CA HIS A 186 -14.80 3.22 2.81
C HIS A 186 -16.33 3.27 2.92
N GLY A 187 -16.92 4.09 2.06
CA GLY A 187 -18.36 4.25 1.90
C GLY A 187 -18.86 3.92 0.50
N ILE A 188 -18.17 3.03 -0.24
CA ILE A 188 -18.63 2.56 -1.56
C ILE A 188 -19.76 1.56 -1.33
N ASP A 189 -20.96 2.09 -1.32
CA ASP A 189 -22.21 1.35 -1.19
C ASP A 189 -22.87 1.09 -2.56
N SER A 190 -24.05 0.49 -2.54
CA SER A 190 -24.80 0.19 -3.77
C SER A 190 -25.13 1.44 -4.59
N SER A 191 -25.37 2.58 -3.96
CA SER A 191 -25.68 3.84 -4.66
C SER A 191 -24.47 4.35 -5.43
N ARG A 192 -23.27 4.34 -4.80
CA ARG A 192 -22.02 4.68 -5.49
C ARG A 192 -21.68 3.69 -6.60
N LEU A 193 -21.89 2.39 -6.38
CA LEU A 193 -21.66 1.38 -7.42
C LEU A 193 -22.59 1.58 -8.64
N GLU A 194 -23.85 1.96 -8.44
CA GLU A 194 -24.75 2.29 -9.56
C GLU A 194 -24.33 3.60 -10.26
N TRP A 195 -23.84 4.60 -9.53
CA TRP A 195 -23.30 5.81 -10.14
C TRP A 195 -22.06 5.51 -10.99
N ILE A 196 -21.10 4.71 -10.47
CA ILE A 196 -19.89 4.28 -11.21
C ILE A 196 -20.27 3.55 -12.50
N LYS A 197 -21.24 2.65 -12.43
CA LYS A 197 -21.76 1.91 -13.59
C LYS A 197 -22.36 2.84 -14.63
N ALA A 198 -23.16 3.83 -14.20
CA ALA A 198 -23.74 4.82 -15.11
C ALA A 198 -22.65 5.67 -15.80
N GLN A 199 -21.59 6.05 -15.08
CA GLN A 199 -20.45 6.76 -15.69
C GLN A 199 -19.68 5.87 -16.68
N GLY A 200 -19.56 4.58 -16.40
CA GLY A 200 -18.97 3.60 -17.33
C GLY A 200 -19.75 3.50 -18.64
N GLU A 201 -21.08 3.44 -18.58
CA GLU A 201 -21.95 3.44 -19.77
C GLU A 201 -21.79 4.73 -20.60
N LYS A 202 -21.69 5.90 -19.95
CA LYS A 202 -21.44 7.18 -20.62
C LYS A 202 -20.07 7.21 -21.29
N ALA A 203 -19.02 6.81 -20.57
CA ALA A 203 -17.67 6.77 -21.11
C ALA A 203 -17.57 5.85 -22.35
N LYS A 204 -18.18 4.67 -22.27
CA LYS A 204 -18.26 3.74 -23.39
C LYS A 204 -19.00 4.34 -24.60
N ALA A 205 -20.11 5.06 -24.37
CA ALA A 205 -20.85 5.74 -25.43
C ALA A 205 -20.01 6.86 -26.10
N ASP A 206 -19.17 7.53 -25.31
CA ASP A 206 -18.26 8.60 -25.75
C ASP A 206 -16.94 8.05 -26.35
N GLY A 207 -16.71 6.73 -26.31
CA GLY A 207 -15.47 6.11 -26.77
C GLY A 207 -14.25 6.35 -25.86
N LYS A 208 -14.47 6.66 -24.58
CA LYS A 208 -13.42 6.99 -23.62
C LYS A 208 -12.92 5.75 -22.86
N LYS A 209 -11.62 5.71 -22.60
CA LYS A 209 -10.95 4.79 -21.71
C LYS A 209 -11.01 5.33 -20.27
N LEU A 210 -11.58 4.55 -19.32
CA LEU A 210 -11.79 5.02 -17.94
C LEU A 210 -10.59 4.67 -17.03
N ILE A 211 -10.10 5.70 -16.34
CA ILE A 211 -9.14 5.60 -15.23
C ILE A 211 -9.90 5.88 -13.93
N GLY A 212 -9.77 5.02 -12.93
CA GLY A 212 -10.36 5.20 -11.60
C GLY A 212 -9.40 5.86 -10.62
N MET A 213 -9.92 6.66 -9.69
CA MET A 213 -9.17 7.20 -8.57
C MET A 213 -10.06 7.26 -7.34
N HIS A 214 -9.60 6.71 -6.21
CA HIS A 214 -10.22 6.88 -4.89
C HIS A 214 -9.23 6.57 -3.75
N HIS A 215 -9.61 6.85 -2.51
CA HIS A 215 -8.66 6.81 -1.40
C HIS A 215 -8.41 5.40 -0.86
N GLN A 216 -9.42 4.69 -0.33
CA GLN A 216 -9.21 3.33 0.19
C GLN A 216 -8.93 2.36 -0.95
N ASN A 217 -8.11 1.34 -0.71
CA ASN A 217 -7.77 0.34 -1.72
C ASN A 217 -9.02 -0.37 -2.26
N LEU A 218 -9.08 -0.60 -3.57
CA LEU A 218 -10.10 -1.45 -4.15
C LEU A 218 -9.87 -2.91 -3.80
N LEU A 219 -8.63 -3.36 -3.97
CA LEU A 219 -8.19 -4.74 -3.72
C LEU A 219 -7.34 -4.84 -2.44
N GLU A 220 -7.11 -6.04 -1.97
CA GLU A 220 -6.11 -6.29 -0.93
C GLU A 220 -4.73 -6.33 -1.58
N HIS A 221 -3.82 -5.52 -1.08
CA HIS A 221 -2.42 -5.44 -1.50
C HIS A 221 -1.50 -6.30 -0.65
N MET A 222 -2.00 -6.75 0.48
CA MET A 222 -1.35 -7.70 1.37
C MET A 222 -2.43 -8.59 1.96
N ILE A 223 -2.16 -9.89 2.04
CA ILE A 223 -3.09 -10.82 2.69
C ILE A 223 -3.34 -10.35 4.14
N PHE A 224 -4.57 -10.46 4.61
CA PHE A 224 -5.04 -9.95 5.91
C PHE A 224 -5.18 -8.41 6.01
N SER A 225 -4.93 -7.62 4.98
CA SER A 225 -5.12 -6.17 5.04
C SER A 225 -6.56 -5.79 5.44
N GLY A 226 -7.54 -6.52 4.94
CA GLY A 226 -8.95 -6.35 5.34
C GLY A 226 -9.25 -6.69 6.81
N VAL A 227 -8.39 -7.47 7.48
CA VAL A 227 -8.47 -7.77 8.93
C VAL A 227 -7.72 -6.72 9.74
N ILE A 228 -6.52 -6.34 9.27
CA ILE A 228 -5.64 -5.39 9.96
C ILE A 228 -6.21 -3.97 9.88
N GLN A 229 -6.82 -3.63 8.74
CA GLN A 229 -7.43 -2.32 8.48
C GLN A 229 -8.92 -2.49 8.08
N PRO A 230 -9.81 -2.84 9.02
CA PRO A 230 -11.21 -3.10 8.71
C PRO A 230 -11.88 -1.86 8.09
N GLY A 231 -12.38 -2.00 6.86
CA GLY A 231 -12.98 -0.91 6.08
C GLY A 231 -11.97 -0.08 5.28
N GLY A 232 -10.68 -0.39 5.32
CA GLY A 232 -9.65 0.22 4.48
C GLY A 232 -9.59 -0.37 3.07
N VAL A 233 -10.11 -1.59 2.88
CA VAL A 233 -10.16 -2.28 1.58
C VAL A 233 -11.61 -2.52 1.17
N VAL A 234 -11.99 -2.06 -0.02
CA VAL A 234 -13.37 -2.10 -0.52
C VAL A 234 -13.84 -3.56 -0.73
N THR A 235 -12.98 -4.40 -1.29
CA THR A 235 -13.32 -5.78 -1.66
C THR A 235 -12.91 -6.83 -0.63
N ALA A 236 -12.47 -6.44 0.56
CA ALA A 236 -12.00 -7.38 1.59
C ALA A 236 -13.04 -8.45 1.98
N LYS A 237 -14.34 -8.11 1.95
CA LYS A 237 -15.42 -9.02 2.29
C LYS A 237 -16.15 -9.61 1.10
N ASP A 238 -16.14 -8.89 -0.03
CA ASP A 238 -16.92 -9.25 -1.20
C ASP A 238 -16.31 -8.55 -2.43
N LYS A 239 -16.23 -9.26 -3.54
CA LYS A 239 -15.61 -8.79 -4.79
C LYS A 239 -16.60 -8.06 -5.73
N SER A 240 -17.83 -7.79 -5.29
CA SER A 240 -18.87 -7.16 -6.12
C SER A 240 -18.48 -5.78 -6.66
N ALA A 241 -17.73 -5.00 -5.88
CA ALA A 241 -17.24 -3.70 -6.33
C ALA A 241 -16.27 -3.86 -7.51
N ALA A 242 -15.30 -4.78 -7.45
CA ALA A 242 -14.37 -5.04 -8.55
C ALA A 242 -15.13 -5.49 -9.83
N GLU A 243 -16.16 -6.32 -9.70
CA GLU A 243 -17.01 -6.70 -10.83
C GLU A 243 -17.74 -5.50 -11.47
N VAL A 244 -18.15 -4.53 -10.66
CA VAL A 244 -18.79 -3.28 -11.17
C VAL A 244 -17.76 -2.42 -11.89
N TYR A 245 -16.56 -2.27 -11.35
CA TYR A 245 -15.47 -1.50 -11.97
C TYR A 245 -15.07 -2.10 -13.33
N ALA A 246 -14.92 -3.43 -13.40
CA ALA A 246 -14.63 -4.12 -14.65
C ALA A 246 -15.71 -3.84 -15.72
N LYS A 247 -16.98 -4.01 -15.36
CA LYS A 247 -18.13 -3.74 -16.27
C LYS A 247 -18.24 -2.29 -16.69
N ALA A 248 -17.83 -1.35 -15.82
CA ALA A 248 -17.75 0.06 -16.14
C ALA A 248 -16.61 0.38 -17.12
N GLY A 249 -15.67 -0.54 -17.34
CA GLY A 249 -14.49 -0.34 -18.19
C GLY A 249 -13.32 0.34 -17.48
N ILE A 250 -13.33 0.38 -16.14
CA ILE A 250 -12.22 0.87 -15.34
C ILE A 250 -11.18 -0.25 -15.25
N LYS A 251 -10.05 -0.07 -15.92
CA LYS A 251 -8.97 -1.07 -15.94
C LYS A 251 -7.88 -0.75 -14.91
N TYR A 252 -7.58 0.51 -14.70
CA TYR A 252 -6.60 0.99 -13.74
C TYR A 252 -7.28 1.85 -12.70
N VAL A 253 -7.02 1.57 -11.44
CA VAL A 253 -7.49 2.33 -10.27
C VAL A 253 -6.27 2.79 -9.49
N PHE A 254 -6.22 4.06 -9.11
CA PHE A 254 -5.18 4.62 -8.27
C PHE A 254 -5.72 4.87 -6.87
N THR A 255 -5.04 4.32 -5.88
CA THR A 255 -5.46 4.34 -4.48
C THR A 255 -4.33 4.72 -3.52
N GLY A 256 -4.66 4.92 -2.24
CA GLY A 256 -3.75 5.29 -1.15
C GLY A 256 -4.11 4.61 0.16
N HIS A 257 -4.20 5.37 1.27
CA HIS A 257 -4.71 4.95 2.57
C HIS A 257 -3.83 3.99 3.38
N THR A 258 -3.41 2.86 2.80
CA THR A 258 -2.58 1.87 3.50
C THR A 258 -1.12 2.30 3.59
N HIS A 259 -0.71 3.25 2.76
CA HIS A 259 0.67 3.69 2.57
C HIS A 259 1.59 2.64 1.94
N ASP A 260 1.01 1.54 1.44
CA ASP A 260 1.72 0.51 0.69
C ASP A 260 2.09 1.04 -0.70
N HIS A 261 3.07 0.44 -1.35
CA HIS A 261 3.48 0.82 -2.70
C HIS A 261 3.48 -0.42 -3.59
N ASP A 262 2.31 -0.80 -4.08
CA ASP A 262 2.06 -2.08 -4.71
C ASP A 262 1.05 -1.98 -5.87
N ILE A 263 0.93 -3.02 -6.70
CA ILE A 263 -0.07 -3.13 -7.77
C ILE A 263 -0.74 -4.51 -7.71
N ALA A 264 -1.91 -4.54 -7.10
CA ALA A 264 -2.74 -5.74 -7.07
C ALA A 264 -3.59 -5.89 -8.33
N SER A 265 -3.99 -7.11 -8.67
CA SER A 265 -4.89 -7.36 -9.80
C SER A 265 -6.07 -8.28 -9.43
N TYR A 266 -7.17 -8.09 -10.17
CA TYR A 266 -8.34 -8.94 -10.08
C TYR A 266 -8.87 -9.26 -11.47
N THR A 267 -9.12 -10.54 -11.75
CA THR A 267 -9.78 -10.97 -12.99
C THR A 267 -11.28 -11.14 -12.74
N ALA A 268 -12.08 -10.28 -13.34
CA ALA A 268 -13.53 -10.32 -13.24
C ALA A 268 -14.12 -11.55 -13.96
N ALA A 269 -15.41 -11.83 -13.71
CA ALA A 269 -16.10 -12.99 -14.26
C ALA A 269 -16.19 -13.01 -15.80
N ASP A 270 -16.07 -11.86 -16.44
CA ASP A 270 -16.04 -11.73 -17.91
C ASP A 270 -14.63 -11.78 -18.52
N GLY A 271 -13.60 -12.01 -17.71
CA GLY A 271 -12.20 -12.07 -18.13
C GLY A 271 -11.48 -10.72 -18.06
N THR A 272 -12.17 -9.61 -17.78
CA THR A 272 -11.55 -8.29 -17.64
C THR A 272 -10.61 -8.26 -16.45
N VAL A 273 -9.37 -7.82 -16.66
CA VAL A 273 -8.41 -7.63 -15.57
C VAL A 273 -8.40 -6.18 -15.13
N ILE A 274 -8.55 -5.97 -13.81
CA ILE A 274 -8.41 -4.68 -13.16
C ILE A 274 -7.10 -4.67 -12.40
N TYR A 275 -6.42 -3.53 -12.44
CA TYR A 275 -5.24 -3.24 -11.64
C TYR A 275 -5.56 -2.14 -10.65
N ASP A 276 -5.31 -2.40 -9.37
CA ASP A 276 -5.34 -1.41 -8.29
C ASP A 276 -3.89 -1.04 -7.96
N ALA A 277 -3.52 0.20 -8.22
CA ALA A 277 -2.18 0.70 -7.99
C ALA A 277 -2.18 1.64 -6.78
N VAL A 278 -1.85 1.10 -5.62
CA VAL A 278 -1.62 1.91 -4.43
C VAL A 278 -0.25 2.58 -4.53
N THR A 279 -0.20 3.87 -4.20
CA THR A 279 1.06 4.61 -4.13
C THR A 279 1.37 4.92 -2.67
N GLY A 280 2.57 4.68 -2.23
CA GLY A 280 3.00 4.94 -0.86
C GLY A 280 2.80 6.39 -0.44
N SER A 281 2.68 6.62 0.87
CA SER A 281 2.53 7.97 1.41
C SER A 281 3.71 8.86 1.01
N LEU A 282 3.43 10.05 0.50
CA LEU A 282 4.46 11.04 0.17
C LEU A 282 5.33 11.39 1.39
N ASN A 283 4.79 11.28 2.60
CA ASN A 283 5.53 11.47 3.85
C ASN A 283 6.14 10.18 4.39
N GLY A 284 6.23 9.14 3.57
CA GLY A 284 6.81 7.85 3.89
C GLY A 284 8.27 7.70 3.49
N CYS A 285 8.74 6.44 3.44
CA CYS A 285 10.07 6.09 3.00
C CYS A 285 10.30 6.50 1.55
N TYR A 286 11.41 7.16 1.27
CA TYR A 286 11.78 7.73 -0.03
C TYR A 286 10.81 8.79 -0.59
N ALA A 287 9.75 9.17 0.15
CA ALA A 287 8.75 10.16 -0.27
C ALA A 287 8.24 9.89 -1.71
N PRO A 288 7.60 8.72 -1.96
CA PRO A 288 7.36 8.21 -3.30
C PRO A 288 6.22 8.93 -4.01
N TYR A 289 6.31 8.94 -5.34
CA TYR A 289 5.22 9.25 -6.28
C TYR A 289 5.42 8.44 -7.57
N ARG A 290 4.37 8.22 -8.34
CA ARG A 290 4.45 7.52 -9.62
C ARG A 290 4.32 8.49 -10.79
N VAL A 291 5.04 8.24 -11.88
CA VAL A 291 4.76 8.78 -13.20
C VAL A 291 4.24 7.64 -14.05
N VAL A 292 3.03 7.80 -14.58
CA VAL A 292 2.32 6.73 -15.31
C VAL A 292 2.05 7.21 -16.73
N THR A 293 2.51 6.44 -17.70
CA THR A 293 2.32 6.70 -19.12
C THR A 293 1.33 5.71 -19.71
N PHE A 294 0.23 6.22 -20.25
CA PHE A 294 -0.80 5.46 -20.93
C PHE A 294 -0.62 5.54 -22.44
N GLY A 295 -0.58 4.39 -23.10
CA GLY A 295 -0.48 4.21 -24.53
C GLY A 295 -0.90 2.78 -24.91
N ASP A 296 -0.20 2.13 -25.84
CA ASP A 296 -0.39 0.71 -26.19
C ASP A 296 -0.18 -0.20 -24.98
N SER A 297 0.67 0.21 -24.06
CA SER A 297 0.87 -0.38 -22.74
C SER A 297 0.81 0.74 -21.69
N VAL A 298 0.64 0.36 -20.42
CA VAL A 298 0.69 1.32 -19.29
C VAL A 298 1.99 1.11 -18.55
N LYS A 299 2.83 2.16 -18.54
CA LYS A 299 4.13 2.13 -17.87
C LYS A 299 4.04 2.88 -16.55
N PHE A 300 4.50 2.23 -15.50
CA PHE A 300 4.66 2.80 -14.17
C PHE A 300 6.14 3.06 -13.90
N GLU A 301 6.45 4.24 -13.43
CA GLU A 301 7.77 4.63 -12.96
C GLU A 301 7.63 5.27 -11.59
N THR A 302 8.22 4.66 -10.58
CA THR A 302 8.27 5.22 -9.23
C THR A 302 9.47 6.16 -9.10
N ARG A 303 9.21 7.33 -8.62
CA ARG A 303 10.19 8.35 -8.25
C ARG A 303 10.02 8.68 -6.77
N GLY A 304 11.06 9.21 -6.15
CA GLY A 304 11.01 9.75 -4.80
C GLY A 304 11.55 11.15 -4.76
N VAL A 305 11.06 11.96 -3.84
CA VAL A 305 11.56 13.34 -3.65
C VAL A 305 13.05 13.32 -3.32
N GLN A 306 13.85 13.91 -4.17
CA GLN A 306 15.32 13.90 -4.05
C GLN A 306 15.85 15.03 -3.18
N LYS A 307 15.14 16.17 -3.15
CA LYS A 307 15.60 17.37 -2.45
C LYS A 307 14.44 18.11 -1.80
N ILE A 308 14.72 18.68 -0.64
CA ILE A 308 13.80 19.56 0.07
C ILE A 308 14.50 20.89 0.42
N ASP A 309 13.70 21.91 0.65
CA ASP A 309 14.19 23.14 1.28
C ASP A 309 14.26 22.93 2.80
N THR A 310 15.46 22.67 3.31
CA THR A 310 15.71 22.41 4.73
C THR A 310 15.39 23.60 5.63
N SER A 311 15.27 24.82 5.09
CA SER A 311 14.82 25.99 5.86
C SER A 311 13.35 25.91 6.30
N LEU A 312 12.59 24.99 5.70
CA LEU A 312 11.19 24.69 6.07
C LEU A 312 11.06 23.69 7.21
N LEU A 313 12.16 23.03 7.58
CA LEU A 313 12.16 22.10 8.71
C LEU A 313 11.99 22.88 10.03
N PRO A 314 11.23 22.36 11.00
CA PRO A 314 11.00 23.03 12.27
C PRO A 314 12.28 23.10 13.12
N GLU A 315 12.34 24.10 13.99
CA GLU A 315 13.40 24.19 15.00
C GLU A 315 13.39 22.94 15.92
N GLY A 316 14.57 22.49 16.32
CA GLY A 316 14.74 21.37 17.25
C GLY A 316 15.10 20.03 16.59
N ILE A 317 15.10 19.94 15.28
CA ILE A 317 15.75 18.85 14.55
C ILE A 317 17.26 19.02 14.68
N SER A 318 18.00 17.91 14.87
CA SER A 318 19.46 17.99 15.08
C SER A 318 20.17 18.51 13.83
N ALA A 319 21.28 19.19 14.03
CA ALA A 319 22.09 19.70 12.92
C ALA A 319 22.60 18.57 11.99
N ASN A 320 22.88 17.37 12.54
CA ASN A 320 23.30 16.22 11.74
C ASN A 320 22.16 15.69 10.86
N ALA A 321 20.94 15.61 11.39
CA ALA A 321 19.77 15.20 10.62
C ALA A 321 19.45 16.22 9.52
N VAL A 322 19.51 17.53 9.80
CA VAL A 322 19.33 18.57 8.78
C VAL A 322 20.40 18.48 7.69
N ALA A 323 21.68 18.29 8.06
CA ALA A 323 22.76 18.13 7.08
C ALA A 323 22.57 16.86 6.20
N LEU A 324 22.06 15.77 6.78
CA LEU A 324 21.72 14.59 6.00
C LEU A 324 20.54 14.87 5.04
N ALA A 325 19.48 15.52 5.52
CA ALA A 325 18.35 15.91 4.68
C ALA A 325 18.75 16.81 3.50
N GLU A 326 19.74 17.70 3.69
CA GLU A 326 20.28 18.56 2.65
C GLU A 326 21.15 17.81 1.64
N SER A 327 21.94 16.83 2.10
CA SER A 327 22.92 16.11 1.26
C SER A 327 22.36 14.84 0.62
N ASN A 328 21.45 14.14 1.29
CA ASN A 328 20.84 12.87 0.83
C ASN A 328 19.47 12.70 1.49
N PHE A 329 18.45 13.33 0.92
CA PHE A 329 17.10 13.29 1.46
C PHE A 329 16.47 11.87 1.43
N PRO A 330 16.64 11.03 0.39
CA PRO A 330 16.20 9.65 0.42
C PRO A 330 16.73 8.85 1.62
N GLU A 331 18.01 8.96 1.93
CA GLU A 331 18.60 8.29 3.11
C GLU A 331 18.05 8.85 4.43
N TYR A 332 17.81 10.16 4.49
CA TYR A 332 17.14 10.78 5.64
C TYR A 332 15.77 10.15 5.89
N THR A 333 14.94 10.06 4.85
CA THR A 333 13.58 9.49 4.97
C THR A 333 13.63 8.03 5.38
N LYS A 334 14.56 7.24 4.83
CA LYS A 334 14.76 5.83 5.19
C LYS A 334 15.06 5.68 6.69
N ILE A 335 16.06 6.36 7.20
CA ILE A 335 16.42 6.29 8.63
C ILE A 335 15.26 6.76 9.53
N ALA A 336 14.60 7.85 9.14
CA ALA A 336 13.50 8.43 9.91
C ALA A 336 12.28 7.51 9.95
N THR A 337 11.91 6.89 8.84
CA THR A 337 10.78 5.96 8.76
C THR A 337 11.08 4.62 9.40
N ASP A 338 12.30 4.05 9.26
CA ASP A 338 12.74 2.88 10.01
C ASP A 338 12.52 3.07 11.51
N LEU A 339 12.96 4.23 12.01
CA LEU A 339 12.80 4.56 13.43
C LEU A 339 11.33 4.71 13.81
N SER A 340 10.52 5.38 12.97
CA SER A 340 9.09 5.54 13.21
C SER A 340 8.36 4.19 13.27
N TYR A 341 8.61 3.29 12.33
CA TYR A 341 8.03 1.95 12.33
C TYR A 341 8.48 1.11 13.54
N ARG A 342 9.75 1.16 13.90
CA ARG A 342 10.23 0.51 15.13
C ARG A 342 9.48 0.98 16.37
N LEU A 343 9.21 2.28 16.47
CA LEU A 343 8.42 2.86 17.57
C LEU A 343 6.96 2.40 17.54
N VAL A 344 6.36 2.29 16.35
CA VAL A 344 5.00 1.77 16.15
C VAL A 344 4.92 0.30 16.59
N PHE A 345 5.79 -0.57 16.07
CA PHE A 345 5.81 -1.98 16.47
C PHE A 345 6.01 -2.14 17.98
N ASN A 346 6.97 -1.41 18.56
CA ASN A 346 7.18 -1.44 20.01
C ASN A 346 5.97 -0.99 20.82
N GLN A 347 5.22 -0.02 20.34
CA GLN A 347 4.00 0.42 21.02
C GLN A 347 2.91 -0.65 20.95
N TYR A 348 2.64 -1.17 19.75
CA TYR A 348 1.51 -2.06 19.52
C TYR A 348 1.72 -3.48 20.04
N THR A 349 2.94 -3.94 20.22
CA THR A 349 3.26 -5.27 20.77
C THR A 349 3.27 -5.33 22.30
N THR A 350 3.07 -4.20 23.01
CA THR A 350 2.84 -4.20 24.46
C THR A 350 1.42 -4.65 24.81
N ALA A 351 1.19 -5.10 26.04
CA ALA A 351 -0.16 -5.45 26.53
C ALA A 351 -1.18 -4.32 26.30
N LYS A 352 -0.78 -3.08 26.60
CA LYS A 352 -1.63 -1.91 26.38
C LYS A 352 -1.91 -1.66 24.90
N GLY A 353 -0.89 -1.79 24.06
CA GLY A 353 -1.00 -1.60 22.61
C GLY A 353 -1.91 -2.64 21.98
N LEU A 354 -1.69 -3.93 22.29
CA LEU A 354 -2.51 -5.04 21.80
C LEU A 354 -4.00 -4.85 22.16
N LYS A 355 -4.30 -4.51 23.42
CA LYS A 355 -5.71 -4.23 23.83
C LYS A 355 -6.29 -3.03 23.10
N GLY A 356 -5.49 -2.01 22.84
CA GLY A 356 -5.91 -0.82 22.09
C GLY A 356 -6.26 -1.09 20.62
N VAL A 357 -5.52 -1.99 19.99
CA VAL A 357 -5.77 -2.42 18.59
C VAL A 357 -6.92 -3.41 18.50
N LEU A 358 -6.88 -4.46 19.30
CA LEU A 358 -7.83 -5.57 19.22
C LEU A 358 -9.21 -5.20 19.73
N LYS A 359 -9.32 -4.26 20.70
CA LYS A 359 -10.58 -3.77 21.29
C LYS A 359 -11.54 -4.88 21.70
N LEU A 360 -11.01 -5.95 22.29
CA LEU A 360 -11.77 -7.14 22.66
C LEU A 360 -12.69 -6.83 23.84
N GLU A 361 -13.92 -7.31 23.75
CA GLU A 361 -14.89 -7.31 24.87
C GLU A 361 -14.67 -8.51 25.82
N ASP A 362 -13.92 -9.54 25.38
CA ASP A 362 -13.61 -10.75 26.13
C ASP A 362 -12.63 -10.46 27.29
N GLU A 363 -13.14 -10.55 28.53
CA GLU A 363 -12.35 -10.31 29.73
C GLU A 363 -11.25 -11.37 29.96
N GLU A 364 -11.49 -12.62 29.57
CA GLU A 364 -10.54 -13.72 29.72
C GLU A 364 -9.35 -13.51 28.77
N MET A 365 -9.61 -13.22 27.49
CA MET A 365 -8.57 -12.89 26.53
C MET A 365 -7.78 -11.63 26.93
N ASN A 366 -8.46 -10.60 27.41
CA ASN A 366 -7.79 -9.39 27.93
C ASN A 366 -6.87 -9.70 29.12
N ALA A 367 -7.25 -10.63 30.00
CA ALA A 367 -6.40 -11.09 31.11
C ALA A 367 -5.17 -11.87 30.62
N ILE A 368 -5.32 -12.66 29.58
CA ILE A 368 -4.20 -13.35 28.93
C ILE A 368 -3.24 -12.33 28.29
N ILE A 369 -3.77 -11.35 27.56
CA ILE A 369 -2.96 -10.28 26.95
C ILE A 369 -2.15 -9.52 28.01
N ASP A 370 -2.71 -9.26 29.20
CA ASP A 370 -1.99 -8.62 30.30
C ASP A 370 -0.80 -9.46 30.78
N LYS A 371 -0.90 -10.79 30.75
CA LYS A 371 0.21 -11.70 31.12
C LYS A 371 1.30 -11.76 30.04
N VAL A 372 0.90 -11.80 28.77
CA VAL A 372 1.83 -12.14 27.69
C VAL A 372 2.35 -10.95 26.90
N GLY A 373 1.61 -9.83 26.80
CA GLY A 373 1.94 -8.73 25.90
C GLY A 373 3.29 -8.08 26.19
N ASN A 374 3.65 -7.87 27.46
CA ASN A 374 4.96 -7.29 27.80
C ASN A 374 6.11 -8.28 27.51
N ARG A 375 5.87 -9.59 27.69
CA ARG A 375 6.85 -10.64 27.35
C ARG A 375 7.02 -10.78 25.83
N LEU A 376 5.92 -10.62 25.09
CA LEU A 376 5.96 -10.56 23.63
C LEU A 376 6.84 -9.40 23.16
N ASN A 377 6.62 -8.21 23.69
CA ASN A 377 7.42 -7.03 23.38
C ASN A 377 8.90 -7.21 23.78
N GLU A 378 9.18 -7.78 24.98
CA GLU A 378 10.54 -8.13 25.41
C GLU A 378 11.21 -9.07 24.40
N ALA A 379 10.52 -10.17 24.00
CA ALA A 379 11.07 -11.15 23.08
C ALA A 379 11.36 -10.60 21.69
N LEU A 380 10.46 -9.74 21.16
CA LEU A 380 10.66 -9.09 19.87
C LEU A 380 11.87 -8.15 19.83
N ASN A 381 12.27 -7.60 20.97
CA ASN A 381 13.44 -6.74 21.14
C ASN A 381 14.68 -7.48 21.68
N MET A 382 14.64 -8.80 21.88
CA MET A 382 15.84 -9.58 22.22
C MET A 382 16.83 -9.58 21.06
N PRO A 383 18.14 -9.55 21.31
CA PRO A 383 19.14 -9.79 20.29
C PRO A 383 18.81 -11.06 19.50
N LEU A 384 19.00 -11.04 18.19
CA LEU A 384 18.85 -12.27 17.39
C LEU A 384 19.90 -13.29 17.78
N TYR A 385 21.15 -12.87 17.97
CA TYR A 385 22.31 -13.75 18.13
C TYR A 385 22.94 -13.64 19.52
N LYS A 386 23.51 -14.76 20.00
CA LYS A 386 24.14 -14.88 21.31
C LYS A 386 25.31 -13.94 21.51
N GLU A 387 26.08 -13.65 20.47
CA GLU A 387 27.19 -12.70 20.53
C GLU A 387 26.80 -11.29 20.98
N ASN A 388 25.53 -10.94 20.79
CA ASN A 388 24.94 -9.64 21.14
C ASN A 388 24.12 -9.70 22.45
N GLU A 389 24.12 -10.82 23.18
CA GLU A 389 23.39 -10.95 24.44
C GLU A 389 23.92 -9.99 25.50
N THR A 390 23.01 -9.32 26.19
CA THR A 390 23.30 -8.54 27.41
C THR A 390 23.15 -9.38 28.68
N GLU A 391 22.43 -10.49 28.59
CA GLU A 391 22.17 -11.47 29.65
C GLU A 391 22.19 -12.87 29.01
N GLU A 392 22.95 -13.80 29.61
CA GLU A 392 23.14 -15.15 29.08
C GLU A 392 21.80 -15.89 28.83
N GLY A 393 21.63 -16.42 27.64
CA GLY A 393 20.44 -17.16 27.20
C GLY A 393 19.26 -16.28 26.84
N LYS A 394 19.43 -14.96 26.75
CA LYS A 394 18.43 -14.00 26.29
C LYS A 394 18.73 -13.50 24.87
N SER A 395 18.69 -14.43 23.91
CA SER A 395 18.64 -14.15 22.48
C SER A 395 17.65 -15.10 21.81
N ILE A 396 17.19 -14.73 20.62
CA ILE A 396 16.31 -15.59 19.83
C ILE A 396 17.02 -16.87 19.43
N GLU A 397 18.30 -16.79 19.05
CA GLU A 397 19.16 -17.95 18.78
C GLU A 397 19.24 -18.92 19.97
N ALA A 398 19.46 -18.41 21.18
CA ALA A 398 19.49 -19.23 22.38
C ALA A 398 18.16 -19.95 22.67
N ILE A 399 17.04 -19.35 22.29
CA ILE A 399 15.72 -19.98 22.41
C ILE A 399 15.56 -21.06 21.34
N VAL A 400 15.86 -20.75 20.08
CA VAL A 400 15.72 -21.64 18.92
C VAL A 400 16.57 -22.90 19.08
N GLU A 401 17.81 -22.79 19.56
CA GLU A 401 18.70 -23.94 19.80
C GLU A 401 18.16 -24.93 20.86
N LYS A 402 17.42 -24.45 21.87
CA LYS A 402 16.78 -25.37 22.85
C LYS A 402 15.81 -26.34 22.18
N TYR A 403 15.32 -26.00 21.00
CA TYR A 403 14.40 -26.81 20.19
C TYR A 403 15.09 -27.52 19.03
N GLN A 404 16.44 -27.59 19.04
CA GLN A 404 17.28 -28.31 18.07
C GLN A 404 17.14 -27.80 16.63
N THR A 405 16.89 -26.52 16.46
CA THR A 405 16.91 -25.82 15.17
C THR A 405 17.90 -24.66 15.20
N PHE A 406 18.06 -23.92 14.12
CA PHE A 406 19.06 -22.86 13.99
C PHE A 406 18.45 -21.62 13.32
N LEU A 407 19.11 -20.47 13.49
CA LEU A 407 18.88 -19.26 12.70
C LEU A 407 20.05 -19.07 11.71
N PRO A 408 19.78 -18.61 10.48
CA PRO A 408 20.80 -18.12 9.57
C PRO A 408 21.52 -16.89 10.17
N GLU A 409 22.77 -16.67 9.80
CA GLU A 409 23.51 -15.45 10.18
C GLU A 409 23.11 -14.30 9.26
N THR A 410 22.71 -13.17 9.85
CA THR A 410 22.34 -11.94 9.13
C THR A 410 22.76 -10.71 9.94
N GLU A 411 22.57 -9.51 9.36
CA GLU A 411 22.89 -8.25 10.03
C GLU A 411 21.75 -7.72 10.92
N TYR A 412 20.57 -8.38 10.95
CA TYR A 412 19.46 -7.97 11.78
C TYR A 412 19.77 -8.07 13.26
N LYS A 413 19.38 -7.06 14.03
CA LYS A 413 19.70 -6.97 15.47
C LYS A 413 18.70 -7.73 16.32
N ASP A 414 17.42 -7.64 15.96
CA ASP A 414 16.29 -8.22 16.68
C ASP A 414 15.11 -8.48 15.69
N MET A 415 14.04 -9.07 16.20
CA MET A 415 12.87 -9.38 15.35
C MET A 415 12.11 -8.13 14.89
N ILE A 416 12.19 -7.01 15.60
CA ILE A 416 11.62 -5.74 15.16
C ILE A 416 12.39 -5.20 13.96
N ASP A 417 13.72 -5.35 13.94
CA ASP A 417 14.56 -4.90 12.83
C ASP A 417 14.17 -5.61 11.52
N LEU A 418 13.98 -6.94 11.59
CA LEU A 418 13.48 -7.73 10.46
C LEU A 418 12.05 -7.30 10.05
N ALA A 419 11.14 -7.14 11.02
CA ALA A 419 9.77 -6.73 10.74
C ALA A 419 9.70 -5.35 10.07
N VAL A 420 10.53 -4.39 10.51
CA VAL A 420 10.65 -3.06 9.89
C VAL A 420 11.17 -3.19 8.47
N THR A 421 12.18 -4.03 8.23
CA THR A 421 12.75 -4.25 6.89
C THR A 421 11.70 -4.82 5.92
N ILE A 422 10.95 -5.85 6.33
CA ILE A 422 9.90 -6.45 5.50
C ILE A 422 8.78 -5.43 5.22
N TYR A 423 8.31 -4.75 6.27
CA TYR A 423 7.25 -3.76 6.12
C TYR A 423 7.68 -2.57 5.25
N GLN A 424 8.94 -2.14 5.36
CA GLN A 424 9.48 -1.06 4.56
C GLN A 424 9.64 -1.48 3.09
N ALA A 425 10.06 -2.71 2.81
CA ALA A 425 10.12 -3.24 1.45
C ALA A 425 8.74 -3.15 0.76
N HIS A 426 7.66 -3.53 1.46
CA HIS A 426 6.29 -3.38 0.97
C HIS A 426 5.88 -1.91 0.75
N ASN A 427 6.33 -0.99 1.61
CA ASN A 427 6.03 0.44 1.45
C ASN A 427 6.83 1.13 0.33
N ILE A 428 7.84 0.48 -0.24
CA ILE A 428 8.63 1.01 -1.35
C ILE A 428 8.41 0.24 -2.66
N GLY A 429 7.63 -0.87 -2.65
CA GLY A 429 7.38 -1.72 -3.80
C GLY A 429 8.61 -2.50 -4.27
N ASP A 430 9.41 -3.03 -3.34
CA ASP A 430 10.62 -3.83 -3.60
C ASP A 430 10.68 -5.02 -2.63
N GLU A 431 9.59 -5.80 -2.59
CA GLU A 431 9.45 -6.95 -1.75
C GLU A 431 9.89 -8.24 -2.47
N SER A 432 11.13 -8.60 -2.31
CA SER A 432 11.63 -9.88 -2.81
C SER A 432 12.13 -10.76 -1.66
N PHE A 433 11.20 -11.53 -1.08
CA PHE A 433 11.50 -12.48 -0.01
C PHE A 433 11.23 -13.93 -0.47
N PRO A 434 12.17 -14.58 -1.18
CA PRO A 434 12.00 -15.97 -1.59
C PRO A 434 11.68 -16.88 -0.40
N ALA A 435 10.77 -17.84 -0.58
CA ALA A 435 10.22 -18.69 0.48
C ALA A 435 11.25 -19.43 1.37
N TYR A 436 12.50 -19.50 0.95
CA TYR A 436 13.61 -20.12 1.68
C TYR A 436 14.76 -19.15 1.92
N SER A 437 14.52 -17.85 1.79
CA SER A 437 15.53 -16.84 2.15
C SER A 437 15.83 -16.86 3.66
N ASP A 438 16.96 -16.28 4.03
CA ASP A 438 17.36 -16.19 5.45
C ASP A 438 16.33 -15.38 6.24
N GLU A 439 15.76 -14.32 5.64
CA GLU A 439 14.69 -13.49 6.23
C GLU A 439 13.45 -14.32 6.58
N VAL A 440 13.00 -15.17 5.66
CA VAL A 440 11.81 -16.01 5.85
C VAL A 440 12.07 -17.09 6.90
N ILE A 441 13.27 -17.66 6.94
CA ILE A 441 13.67 -18.63 7.97
C ILE A 441 13.71 -17.95 9.34
N ILE A 442 14.29 -16.73 9.44
CA ILE A 442 14.32 -15.97 10.69
C ILE A 442 12.90 -15.55 11.09
N LEU A 443 12.09 -15.09 10.15
CA LEU A 443 10.70 -14.71 10.42
C LEU A 443 9.93 -15.88 11.04
N THR A 444 9.97 -17.05 10.42
CA THR A 444 9.21 -18.22 10.88
C THR A 444 9.71 -18.76 12.21
N ARG A 445 10.99 -19.05 12.32
CA ARG A 445 11.59 -19.63 13.55
C ARG A 445 11.72 -18.61 14.67
N GLY A 446 12.07 -17.36 14.34
CA GLY A 446 12.16 -16.27 15.30
C GLY A 446 10.82 -15.91 15.91
N LEU A 447 9.74 -15.80 15.12
CA LEU A 447 8.41 -15.58 15.68
C LEU A 447 7.90 -16.78 16.49
N ALA A 448 8.23 -18.02 16.09
CA ALA A 448 7.93 -19.20 16.90
C ALA A 448 8.65 -19.15 18.27
N ALA A 449 9.91 -18.71 18.28
CA ALA A 449 10.66 -18.50 19.51
C ALA A 449 10.06 -17.37 20.38
N VAL A 450 9.69 -16.26 19.75
CA VAL A 450 9.02 -15.12 20.40
C VAL A 450 7.71 -15.58 21.07
N LEU A 451 6.85 -16.28 20.34
CA LEU A 451 5.59 -16.80 20.88
C LEU A 451 5.85 -17.81 22.01
N SER A 452 6.81 -18.71 21.84
CA SER A 452 7.19 -19.69 22.87
C SER A 452 7.67 -19.01 24.15
N TYR A 453 8.47 -17.96 24.04
CA TYR A 453 8.90 -17.17 25.18
C TYR A 453 7.76 -16.42 25.84
N ALA A 454 6.93 -15.73 25.04
CA ALA A 454 5.80 -14.96 25.54
C ALA A 454 4.78 -15.83 26.28
N LEU A 455 4.52 -17.04 25.74
CA LEU A 455 3.54 -18.00 26.28
C LEU A 455 4.14 -19.04 27.24
N ALA A 456 5.38 -18.91 27.68
CA ALA A 456 6.03 -19.91 28.51
C ALA A 456 5.34 -20.13 29.89
N GLU A 457 4.75 -19.08 30.44
CA GLU A 457 4.17 -19.07 31.79
C GLU A 457 2.64 -19.20 31.82
N VAL A 458 1.97 -19.24 30.67
CA VAL A 458 0.52 -19.46 30.62
C VAL A 458 0.14 -20.93 30.81
N SER A 459 -1.08 -21.20 31.26
CA SER A 459 -1.60 -22.57 31.37
C SER A 459 -1.67 -23.26 29.99
N ALA A 460 -1.89 -24.57 30.01
CA ALA A 460 -2.09 -25.33 28.77
C ALA A 460 -3.32 -24.85 27.99
N GLU A 461 -4.39 -24.51 28.72
CA GLU A 461 -5.63 -24.01 28.14
C GLU A 461 -5.44 -22.60 27.55
N GLU A 462 -4.86 -21.66 28.30
CA GLU A 462 -4.55 -20.31 27.80
C GLU A 462 -3.64 -20.33 26.55
N TYR A 463 -2.66 -21.24 26.50
CA TYR A 463 -1.80 -21.42 25.33
C TYR A 463 -2.61 -21.77 24.08
N ALA A 464 -3.47 -22.81 24.18
CA ALA A 464 -4.30 -23.23 23.06
C ALA A 464 -5.29 -22.12 22.65
N THR A 465 -5.87 -21.42 23.64
CA THR A 465 -6.79 -20.31 23.42
C THR A 465 -6.14 -19.19 22.62
N VAL A 466 -4.90 -18.78 22.94
CA VAL A 466 -4.19 -17.73 22.19
C VAL A 466 -3.92 -18.15 20.75
N LEU A 467 -3.43 -19.38 20.49
CA LEU A 467 -3.13 -19.81 19.13
C LEU A 467 -4.41 -19.94 18.29
N ASN A 468 -5.50 -20.48 18.85
CA ASN A 468 -6.80 -20.54 18.16
C ASN A 468 -7.35 -19.12 17.90
N PHE A 469 -7.22 -18.20 18.85
CA PHE A 469 -7.65 -16.81 18.67
C PHE A 469 -6.91 -16.14 17.49
N ILE A 470 -5.60 -16.36 17.32
CA ILE A 470 -4.84 -15.83 16.18
C ILE A 470 -5.36 -16.43 14.86
N VAL A 471 -5.64 -17.73 14.83
CA VAL A 471 -6.22 -18.41 13.66
C VAL A 471 -7.57 -17.81 13.29
N ASP A 472 -8.46 -17.67 14.27
CA ASP A 472 -9.81 -17.11 14.07
C ASP A 472 -9.74 -15.64 13.64
N LEU A 473 -8.86 -14.84 14.25
CA LEU A 473 -8.66 -13.44 13.91
C LEU A 473 -8.21 -13.25 12.46
N LEU A 474 -7.30 -14.09 11.99
CA LEU A 474 -6.76 -14.02 10.63
C LEU A 474 -7.64 -14.75 9.61
N GLY A 475 -8.66 -15.50 10.06
CA GLY A 475 -9.55 -16.26 9.18
C GLY A 475 -8.83 -17.39 8.42
N VAL A 476 -7.72 -17.90 8.97
CA VAL A 476 -6.93 -18.98 8.33
C VAL A 476 -7.51 -20.34 8.70
N ASP A 477 -7.67 -21.21 7.71
CA ASP A 477 -8.07 -22.60 7.97
C ASP A 477 -6.83 -23.45 8.27
N ILE A 478 -6.55 -23.67 9.55
CA ILE A 478 -5.46 -24.55 10.00
C ILE A 478 -6.08 -25.80 10.60
N PRO A 479 -5.99 -26.98 9.96
CA PRO A 479 -6.57 -28.21 10.47
C PRO A 479 -5.72 -28.79 11.62
N VAL A 480 -5.37 -27.96 12.61
CA VAL A 480 -4.51 -28.32 13.74
C VAL A 480 -5.23 -28.06 15.05
N ASN A 481 -5.23 -29.06 15.92
CA ASN A 481 -5.72 -28.90 17.30
C ASN A 481 -4.56 -28.52 18.22
N PHE A 482 -4.43 -27.23 18.55
CA PHE A 482 -3.35 -26.69 19.37
C PHE A 482 -3.34 -27.22 20.80
N THR A 483 -4.44 -27.84 21.30
CA THR A 483 -4.42 -28.51 22.61
C THR A 483 -3.43 -29.68 22.65
N SER A 484 -3.11 -30.28 21.50
CA SER A 484 -2.12 -31.34 21.36
C SER A 484 -0.68 -30.87 21.55
N TYR A 485 -0.44 -29.55 21.51
CA TYR A 485 0.86 -28.92 21.59
C TYR A 485 1.16 -28.26 22.95
N THR A 486 0.36 -28.55 23.97
CA THR A 486 0.48 -27.90 25.29
C THR A 486 1.35 -28.68 26.29
N GLY A 487 1.69 -29.94 26.00
CA GLY A 487 2.25 -30.91 26.96
C GLY A 487 3.69 -30.68 27.41
N SER A 488 4.50 -29.92 26.63
CA SER A 488 5.90 -29.59 26.98
C SER A 488 6.34 -28.33 26.26
N ALA A 489 7.46 -27.74 26.67
CA ALA A 489 8.05 -26.57 26.00
C ALA A 489 8.35 -26.86 24.51
N VAL A 490 8.87 -28.06 24.20
CA VAL A 490 9.13 -28.50 22.81
C VAL A 490 7.81 -28.54 22.02
N LYS A 491 6.75 -29.12 22.58
CA LYS A 491 5.44 -29.18 21.93
C LYS A 491 4.86 -27.77 21.72
N ARG A 492 5.01 -26.89 22.66
CA ARG A 492 4.56 -25.48 22.51
C ARG A 492 5.34 -24.75 21.40
N PHE A 493 6.64 -24.97 21.29
CA PHE A 493 7.41 -24.43 20.18
C PHE A 493 6.93 -24.99 18.83
N GLU A 494 6.76 -26.31 18.71
CA GLU A 494 6.21 -26.94 17.50
C GLU A 494 4.84 -26.35 17.12
N GLY A 495 3.94 -26.14 18.08
CA GLY A 495 2.62 -25.54 17.84
C GLY A 495 2.72 -24.08 17.38
N ALA A 496 3.61 -23.30 17.97
CA ALA A 496 3.89 -21.93 17.56
C ALA A 496 4.53 -21.89 16.14
N GLU A 497 5.47 -22.78 15.83
CA GLU A 497 6.10 -22.88 14.52
C GLU A 497 5.09 -23.25 13.42
N ILE A 498 4.15 -24.17 13.69
CA ILE A 498 3.08 -24.52 12.77
C ILE A 498 2.20 -23.29 12.49
N LEU A 499 1.76 -22.58 13.52
CA LEU A 499 0.96 -21.37 13.36
C LEU A 499 1.69 -20.32 12.52
N VAL A 500 2.89 -19.96 12.93
CA VAL A 500 3.68 -18.91 12.25
C VAL A 500 3.98 -19.30 10.80
N THR A 501 4.38 -20.53 10.55
CA THR A 501 4.67 -20.99 9.18
C THR A 501 3.42 -20.95 8.30
N THR A 502 2.27 -21.32 8.84
CA THR A 502 1.01 -21.29 8.08
C THR A 502 0.52 -19.88 7.78
N VAL A 503 0.88 -18.90 8.61
CA VAL A 503 0.54 -17.48 8.39
C VAL A 503 1.61 -16.76 7.56
N ALA A 504 2.88 -16.95 7.92
CA ALA A 504 3.98 -16.21 7.30
C ALA A 504 4.28 -16.63 5.86
N LEU A 505 4.18 -17.94 5.54
CA LEU A 505 4.46 -18.40 4.17
C LEU A 505 3.47 -17.86 3.13
N PRO A 506 2.15 -17.85 3.37
CA PRO A 506 1.24 -17.17 2.45
C PRO A 506 1.50 -15.69 2.31
N LEU A 507 1.82 -14.98 3.40
CA LEU A 507 2.15 -13.56 3.37
C LEU A 507 3.38 -13.28 2.50
N VAL A 508 4.43 -14.08 2.66
CA VAL A 508 5.65 -13.97 1.84
C VAL A 508 5.39 -14.38 0.40
N ALA A 509 4.53 -15.37 0.17
CA ALA A 509 4.14 -15.78 -1.18
C ALA A 509 3.34 -14.68 -1.89
N ASP A 510 2.51 -13.94 -1.16
CA ASP A 510 1.76 -12.79 -1.66
C ASP A 510 2.71 -11.73 -2.21
N PHE A 511 3.71 -11.34 -1.44
CA PHE A 511 4.74 -10.40 -1.85
C PHE A 511 5.57 -10.82 -3.07
N THR A 512 5.71 -12.12 -3.33
CA THR A 512 6.58 -12.63 -4.41
C THR A 512 5.82 -13.10 -5.66
N THR A 513 4.49 -13.19 -5.60
CA THR A 513 3.65 -13.77 -6.67
C THR A 513 2.59 -12.83 -7.22
N ASP A 514 2.59 -11.59 -6.81
CA ASP A 514 1.71 -10.57 -7.37
C ASP A 514 2.00 -10.33 -8.87
N PRO A 515 1.10 -9.64 -9.62
CA PRO A 515 1.25 -9.46 -11.06
C PRO A 515 2.48 -8.65 -11.47
N ALA A 516 3.12 -7.98 -10.53
CA ALA A 516 4.23 -7.07 -10.77
C ALA A 516 5.27 -7.10 -9.65
N PRO A 517 5.97 -8.23 -9.40
CA PRO A 517 7.05 -8.24 -8.42
C PRO A 517 8.10 -7.20 -8.83
N GLY A 518 8.25 -6.14 -8.03
CA GLY A 518 9.01 -4.95 -8.37
C GLY A 518 8.13 -3.83 -8.93
N ASP A 519 7.09 -3.42 -8.20
CA ASP A 519 6.07 -2.42 -8.54
C ASP A 519 6.57 -1.01 -8.81
N CYS A 520 7.84 -0.77 -8.53
CA CYS A 520 8.47 0.51 -8.79
C CYS A 520 8.52 0.86 -10.27
N ASN A 521 8.84 -0.12 -11.13
CA ASN A 521 9.01 0.13 -12.57
C ASN A 521 8.47 -1.06 -13.37
N VAL A 522 7.20 -0.99 -13.75
CA VAL A 522 6.50 -2.08 -14.44
C VAL A 522 5.78 -1.59 -15.69
N THR A 523 5.63 -2.48 -16.65
CA THR A 523 4.82 -2.25 -17.87
C THR A 523 3.69 -3.27 -17.89
N LEU A 524 2.47 -2.79 -17.86
CA LEU A 524 1.24 -3.58 -17.85
C LEU A 524 0.48 -3.41 -19.16
N PRO A 525 -0.46 -4.33 -19.50
CA PRO A 525 -1.24 -4.28 -20.73
C PRO A 525 -2.08 -3.00 -20.84
N GLY A 526 -2.05 -2.31 -21.98
CA GLY A 526 -2.91 -1.16 -22.29
C GLY A 526 -4.40 -1.48 -22.36
N TYR A 527 -5.20 -0.51 -22.78
CA TYR A 527 -6.65 -0.65 -22.94
C TYR A 527 -7.09 -1.33 -24.24
N ALA A 528 -6.16 -1.62 -25.18
CA ALA A 528 -6.49 -2.38 -26.37
C ALA A 528 -7.13 -3.72 -25.97
N GLU A 529 -8.18 -4.13 -26.67
CA GLU A 529 -8.85 -5.40 -26.43
C GLU A 529 -7.79 -6.51 -26.39
N LEU A 530 -7.79 -7.25 -25.27
CA LEU A 530 -7.14 -8.54 -25.24
C LEU A 530 -7.85 -9.37 -26.35
N VAL A 531 -7.25 -9.46 -27.52
CA VAL A 531 -7.54 -10.57 -28.40
C VAL A 531 -7.13 -11.78 -27.57
N GLU A 532 -8.12 -12.55 -27.11
CA GLU A 532 -7.86 -13.85 -26.51
C GLU A 532 -7.01 -14.64 -27.49
N GLU A 533 -5.70 -14.60 -27.34
CA GLU A 533 -4.89 -15.68 -27.85
C GLU A 533 -5.30 -16.88 -26.98
N GLU A 534 -6.12 -17.76 -27.58
CA GLU A 534 -6.40 -19.05 -26.93
C GLU A 534 -5.06 -19.60 -26.45
N PRO A 535 -4.93 -19.94 -25.15
CA PRO A 535 -3.67 -20.40 -24.59
C PRO A 535 -3.11 -21.50 -25.48
N SER A 536 -1.87 -21.33 -25.89
CA SER A 536 -1.19 -22.23 -26.81
C SER A 536 -1.29 -23.67 -26.29
N PHE A 537 -1.20 -24.64 -27.17
CA PHE A 537 -1.22 -26.06 -26.77
C PHE A 537 -0.20 -26.35 -25.66
N PHE A 538 0.95 -25.66 -25.65
CA PHE A 538 1.97 -25.75 -24.60
C PHE A 538 1.51 -25.14 -23.25
N GLU A 539 0.82 -24.02 -23.25
CA GLU A 539 0.29 -23.40 -22.03
C GLU A 539 -0.85 -24.24 -21.43
N LYS A 540 -1.70 -24.81 -22.28
CA LYS A 540 -2.72 -25.80 -21.83
C LYS A 540 -2.07 -27.04 -21.19
N ILE A 541 -0.93 -27.51 -21.71
CA ILE A 541 -0.14 -28.59 -21.12
C ILE A 541 0.49 -28.17 -19.80
N ILE A 542 1.08 -26.97 -19.70
CA ILE A 542 1.69 -26.45 -18.48
C ILE A 542 0.63 -26.27 -17.37
N ALA A 543 -0.53 -25.71 -17.71
CA ALA A 543 -1.65 -25.59 -16.78
C ALA A 543 -2.16 -26.95 -16.31
N PHE A 544 -2.26 -27.94 -17.20
CA PHE A 544 -2.61 -29.32 -16.85
C PHE A 544 -1.59 -29.94 -15.88
N PHE A 545 -0.27 -29.78 -16.13
CA PHE A 545 0.76 -30.29 -15.25
C PHE A 545 0.81 -29.55 -13.89
N ARG A 546 0.55 -28.24 -13.85
CA ARG A 546 0.38 -27.50 -12.59
C ARG A 546 -0.80 -28.05 -11.78
N MET A 547 -1.97 -28.19 -12.41
CA MET A 547 -3.14 -28.77 -11.77
C MET A 547 -2.88 -30.20 -11.27
N LEU A 548 -2.14 -31.01 -12.04
CA LEU A 548 -1.75 -32.37 -11.64
C LEU A 548 -0.79 -32.36 -10.44
N LEU A 549 0.19 -31.45 -10.42
CA LEU A 549 1.13 -31.24 -9.32
C LEU A 549 0.42 -30.77 -8.03
N ASP A 550 -0.53 -29.87 -8.17
CA ASP A 550 -1.32 -29.38 -7.02
C ASP A 550 -2.26 -30.46 -6.49
N THR A 551 -2.85 -31.27 -7.40
CA THR A 551 -3.63 -32.45 -7.00
C THR A 551 -2.75 -33.48 -6.30
N VAL A 552 -1.53 -33.72 -6.77
CA VAL A 552 -0.55 -34.61 -6.14
C VAL A 552 -0.08 -34.05 -4.80
N ARG A 553 0.21 -32.75 -4.71
CA ARG A 553 0.54 -32.08 -3.43
C ARG A 553 -0.60 -32.21 -2.43
N THR A 554 -1.84 -31.98 -2.84
CA THR A 554 -3.03 -32.17 -2.01
C THR A 554 -3.20 -33.62 -1.56
N MET A 555 -2.94 -34.58 -2.44
CA MET A 555 -2.97 -36.02 -2.09
C MET A 555 -1.84 -36.43 -1.13
N PHE A 556 -0.64 -35.86 -1.26
CA PHE A 556 0.47 -36.15 -0.33
C PHE A 556 0.38 -35.38 0.99
N ALA A 557 -0.34 -34.27 1.05
CA ALA A 557 -0.70 -33.61 2.32
C ALA A 557 -1.63 -34.48 3.20
N PHE A 558 -2.29 -35.49 2.62
CA PHE A 558 -3.14 -36.45 3.32
C PHE A 558 -2.47 -37.78 3.70
N VAL A 559 -1.13 -37.90 3.52
CA VAL A 559 -0.44 -39.12 3.99
C VAL A 559 0.00 -38.93 5.44
N PRO A 560 -0.68 -39.58 6.42
CA PRO A 560 -0.16 -39.59 7.78
C PRO A 560 1.23 -40.23 7.77
N SER A 561 2.19 -39.61 8.46
CA SER A 561 3.51 -40.20 8.69
C SER A 561 3.35 -41.54 9.42
N TRP A 562 3.31 -42.62 8.66
CA TRP A 562 3.56 -43.95 9.17
C TRP A 562 5.05 -44.20 9.02
N ASN A 563 5.75 -44.12 10.11
CA ASN A 563 6.81 -44.99 10.62
C ASN A 563 7.96 -44.27 11.32
N LYS A 564 8.03 -44.66 12.57
CA LYS A 564 9.14 -44.85 13.51
C LYS A 564 9.76 -43.61 14.12
#